data_99c7645f906fbbde593d2ee881c895f2
#
_entry.id   99c7645f906fbbde593d2ee881c895f2
#
_cell.length_a   1.000
_cell.length_b   1.000
_cell.length_c   1.000
_cell.angle_alpha   90.00
_cell.angle_beta   90.00
_cell.angle_gamma   90.00
#
_symmetry.space_group_name_H-M   'P 1'
#
loop_
_entity.id
_entity.type
_entity.pdbx_description
1 polymer ?
#
loop_
_entity_poly.entity_id
_entity_poly.type
_entity_poly.pdbx_seq_one_letter_code
_entity_poly.pdbx_strand_id
1 'polypeptide(L)'
;KSGTHEEIKNFLLSYDLENSFVVGHNLRFDGAILSWVFNIKPKGLIDTFSMASILHGLTESLSLKHLSELYSIGAKGREVLDAINKKRSNFTIKELDAYGLYCCNDVKLTHELLLKMIPSFTKEELKLIDLTIRMFTEPSIRINKTLLIKHLHEVKENKQNLLNKANVDKKILMSNPQFADLLRTLQIDPPMKISPTTGKPTFAFAKTDQGFKDLLEHPDEKIQILAGARIGNKSTIEETRTENFINISNRGLLPVPLKYSGAVVTHRWSGSDGINMQNLPRSSQLRRALCAPRGHKLVVSDLSNIELRLAYWFSNSHQKVNQIKQGIDLYTQSASDITGTPYDEVDKDLRYIFKVVNLSGIYGVGPNKMHSILTQGGVQKDLDEVKNIVYAYRRNNPELVEAWSKAEEMLTAVMNAQAYKMGASGIISSVPKKGMLKPNGMLLGLPNLRILKNKDGRESWAYDKKLGRKIIPEYIHPAKTFQRCIQSLARDVIGEHLISVAGKFKVVMTVHDELVIVCPDNDVDNCVEYVKKCMTTAPTWCEDLPLACEIGYADNYMDAK
;
A
#
# COMPACT_ATOMS: atom_id res chain seq x y z
N LYS A 1 22.41 -17.51 -24.64
CA LYS A 1 23.79 -18.02 -24.50
C LYS A 1 23.96 -18.61 -23.09
N SER A 2 24.71 -19.70 -22.96
CA SER A 2 25.11 -20.30 -21.68
C SER A 2 26.63 -20.31 -21.60
N GLY A 3 27.22 -19.97 -20.45
CA GLY A 3 28.65 -19.86 -20.29
C GLY A 3 29.09 -19.57 -18.87
N THR A 4 30.36 -19.33 -18.64
CA THR A 4 30.93 -18.81 -17.41
C THR A 4 30.44 -17.38 -17.15
N HIS A 5 30.67 -16.87 -15.94
CA HIS A 5 30.32 -15.48 -15.61
C HIS A 5 30.94 -14.48 -16.60
N GLU A 6 32.23 -14.65 -16.92
CA GLU A 6 32.94 -13.75 -17.82
C GLU A 6 32.42 -13.82 -19.26
N GLU A 7 32.13 -15.02 -19.77
CA GLU A 7 31.55 -15.19 -21.12
C GLU A 7 30.17 -14.58 -21.25
N ILE A 8 29.35 -14.66 -20.19
CA ILE A 8 28.02 -14.02 -20.16
C ILE A 8 28.15 -12.51 -20.05
N LYS A 9 29.06 -12.02 -19.19
CA LYS A 9 29.32 -10.58 -19.05
C LYS A 9 29.76 -9.97 -20.39
N ASN A 10 30.75 -10.58 -21.06
CA ASN A 10 31.22 -10.11 -22.36
C ASN A 10 30.12 -10.16 -23.43
N PHE A 11 29.27 -11.18 -23.39
CA PHE A 11 28.11 -11.26 -24.26
C PHE A 11 27.10 -10.15 -23.99
N LEU A 12 26.80 -9.83 -22.76
CA LEU A 12 25.89 -8.74 -22.39
C LEU A 12 26.46 -7.38 -22.78
N LEU A 13 27.77 -7.17 -22.59
CA LEU A 13 28.46 -5.94 -22.95
C LEU A 13 28.58 -5.73 -24.47
N SER A 14 28.39 -6.79 -25.31
CA SER A 14 28.31 -6.66 -26.76
C SER A 14 27.01 -5.98 -27.26
N TYR A 15 26.03 -5.81 -26.35
CA TYR A 15 24.80 -5.05 -26.60
C TYR A 15 24.89 -3.70 -25.91
N ASP A 16 24.38 -2.66 -26.50
CA ASP A 16 24.29 -1.32 -25.92
C ASP A 16 23.09 -1.23 -24.96
N LEU A 17 23.17 -1.99 -23.86
CA LEU A 17 22.08 -2.07 -22.88
C LEU A 17 21.88 -0.76 -22.11
N GLU A 18 22.94 0.03 -21.91
CA GLU A 18 22.86 1.32 -21.20
C GLU A 18 22.05 2.37 -21.96
N ASN A 19 21.97 2.24 -23.30
CA ASN A 19 21.12 3.08 -24.14
C ASN A 19 19.82 2.38 -24.60
N SER A 20 19.56 1.16 -24.13
CA SER A 20 18.43 0.34 -24.54
C SER A 20 17.41 0.15 -23.42
N PHE A 21 16.16 -0.13 -23.83
CA PHE A 21 15.12 -0.60 -22.92
C PHE A 21 15.18 -2.12 -22.83
N VAL A 22 15.22 -2.64 -21.59
CA VAL A 22 15.11 -4.06 -21.30
C VAL A 22 13.68 -4.40 -20.93
N VAL A 23 13.12 -5.39 -21.60
CA VAL A 23 11.76 -5.88 -21.38
C VAL A 23 11.80 -7.26 -20.73
N GLY A 24 10.98 -7.48 -19.71
CA GLY A 24 10.85 -8.77 -19.06
C GLY A 24 9.46 -9.02 -18.50
N HIS A 25 9.25 -10.22 -17.99
CA HIS A 25 8.03 -10.57 -17.25
C HIS A 25 8.38 -10.89 -15.81
N ASN A 26 8.00 -10.03 -14.87
CA ASN A 26 8.52 -9.94 -13.50
C ASN A 26 10.01 -9.54 -13.47
N LEU A 27 10.30 -8.48 -14.24
CA LEU A 27 11.65 -8.00 -14.57
C LEU A 27 12.50 -7.60 -13.35
N ARG A 28 11.90 -7.44 -12.20
CA ARG A 28 12.63 -7.15 -10.96
C ARG A 28 13.73 -8.17 -10.67
N PHE A 29 13.51 -9.45 -10.99
CA PHE A 29 14.51 -10.50 -10.84
C PHE A 29 15.65 -10.33 -11.85
N ASP A 30 15.32 -10.23 -13.14
CA ASP A 30 16.33 -10.12 -14.21
C ASP A 30 17.08 -8.79 -14.11
N GLY A 31 16.38 -7.70 -13.79
CA GLY A 31 16.99 -6.40 -13.55
C GLY A 31 17.98 -6.41 -12.37
N ALA A 32 17.68 -7.17 -11.30
CA ALA A 32 18.62 -7.36 -10.20
C ALA A 32 19.87 -8.15 -10.64
N ILE A 33 19.72 -9.18 -11.45
CA ILE A 33 20.87 -9.92 -12.02
C ILE A 33 21.73 -8.98 -12.86
N LEU A 34 21.13 -8.18 -13.75
CA LEU A 34 21.87 -7.20 -14.56
C LEU A 34 22.64 -6.21 -13.69
N SER A 35 21.97 -5.62 -12.69
CA SER A 35 22.57 -4.58 -11.84
C SER A 35 23.55 -5.15 -10.80
N TRP A 36 23.17 -6.19 -10.06
CA TRP A 36 23.98 -6.65 -8.91
C TRP A 36 25.11 -7.60 -9.31
N VAL A 37 24.89 -8.42 -10.35
CA VAL A 37 25.87 -9.42 -10.78
C VAL A 37 26.78 -8.86 -11.86
N PHE A 38 26.21 -8.16 -12.84
CA PHE A 38 26.96 -7.68 -14.01
C PHE A 38 27.27 -6.18 -13.99
N ASN A 39 26.71 -5.42 -13.03
CA ASN A 39 26.82 -3.95 -12.93
C ASN A 39 26.35 -3.24 -14.21
N ILE A 40 25.31 -3.76 -14.86
CA ILE A 40 24.69 -3.18 -16.06
C ILE A 40 23.37 -2.50 -15.66
N LYS A 41 23.21 -1.23 -16.02
CA LYS A 41 22.01 -0.43 -15.75
C LYS A 41 21.39 0.03 -17.05
N PRO A 42 20.35 -0.66 -17.55
CA PRO A 42 19.68 -0.29 -18.78
C PRO A 42 19.08 1.13 -18.73
N LYS A 43 18.93 1.76 -19.90
CA LYS A 43 18.27 3.06 -20.05
C LYS A 43 16.86 3.05 -19.44
N GLY A 44 16.10 1.97 -19.62
CA GLY A 44 14.77 1.78 -19.03
C GLY A 44 14.43 0.31 -18.85
N LEU A 45 13.55 0.04 -17.90
CA LEU A 45 13.06 -1.27 -17.52
C LEU A 45 11.54 -1.33 -17.74
N ILE A 46 11.08 -2.23 -18.63
CA ILE A 46 9.66 -2.41 -18.95
C ILE A 46 9.22 -3.78 -18.48
N ASP A 47 8.29 -3.83 -17.53
CA ASP A 47 7.81 -5.08 -16.92
C ASP A 47 6.38 -5.41 -17.33
N THR A 48 6.24 -6.43 -18.16
CA THR A 48 4.92 -6.90 -18.61
C THR A 48 4.07 -7.49 -17.48
N PHE A 49 4.66 -7.96 -16.38
CA PHE A 49 3.91 -8.36 -15.18
C PHE A 49 3.26 -7.16 -14.50
N SER A 50 3.98 -6.06 -14.33
CA SER A 50 3.47 -4.80 -13.77
C SER A 50 2.38 -4.19 -14.66
N MET A 51 2.56 -4.23 -15.98
CA MET A 51 1.54 -3.80 -16.94
C MET A 51 0.27 -4.65 -16.81
N ALA A 52 0.40 -5.97 -16.79
CA ALA A 52 -0.72 -6.89 -16.63
C ALA A 52 -1.43 -6.72 -15.27
N SER A 53 -0.74 -6.29 -14.22
CA SER A 53 -1.35 -6.04 -12.90
C SER A 53 -2.47 -4.98 -12.97
N ILE A 54 -2.27 -3.91 -13.71
CA ILE A 54 -3.32 -2.89 -13.92
C ILE A 54 -4.44 -3.42 -14.83
N LEU A 55 -4.10 -4.07 -15.94
CA LEU A 55 -5.08 -4.45 -16.95
C LEU A 55 -5.94 -5.64 -16.52
N HIS A 56 -5.35 -6.61 -15.82
CA HIS A 56 -5.93 -7.93 -15.58
C HIS A 56 -5.96 -8.38 -14.11
N GLY A 57 -5.27 -7.66 -13.23
CA GLY A 57 -5.04 -8.09 -11.84
C GLY A 57 -6.29 -8.31 -11.00
N LEU A 58 -7.46 -7.83 -11.43
CA LEU A 58 -8.72 -8.05 -10.74
C LEU A 58 -9.25 -9.48 -10.90
N THR A 59 -9.11 -10.08 -12.07
CA THR A 59 -9.76 -11.36 -12.41
C THR A 59 -8.79 -12.44 -12.90
N GLU A 60 -7.67 -12.05 -13.51
CA GLU A 60 -6.80 -12.99 -14.20
C GLU A 60 -5.57 -13.41 -13.38
N SER A 61 -4.94 -14.49 -13.81
CA SER A 61 -3.59 -14.84 -13.38
C SER A 61 -2.58 -14.02 -14.17
N LEU A 62 -1.60 -13.45 -13.45
CA LEU A 62 -0.57 -12.64 -14.08
C LEU A 62 0.67 -13.47 -14.53
N SER A 63 0.58 -14.81 -14.54
CA SER A 63 1.67 -15.64 -15.04
C SER A 63 1.80 -15.52 -16.55
N LEU A 64 3.04 -15.52 -17.07
CA LEU A 64 3.29 -15.47 -18.52
C LEU A 64 2.52 -16.55 -19.27
N LYS A 65 2.42 -17.76 -18.71
CA LYS A 65 1.62 -18.85 -19.29
C LYS A 65 0.17 -18.44 -19.52
N HIS A 66 -0.51 -17.97 -18.45
CA HIS A 66 -1.93 -17.60 -18.54
C HIS A 66 -2.16 -16.40 -19.46
N LEU A 67 -1.29 -15.38 -19.38
CA LEU A 67 -1.40 -14.21 -20.25
C LEU A 67 -1.15 -14.56 -21.72
N SER A 68 -0.22 -15.47 -22.01
CA SER A 68 0.02 -15.93 -23.37
C SER A 68 -1.20 -16.65 -23.97
N GLU A 69 -1.89 -17.44 -23.15
CA GLU A 69 -3.15 -18.09 -23.52
C GLU A 69 -4.27 -17.05 -23.71
N LEU A 70 -4.41 -16.09 -22.77
CA LEU A 70 -5.42 -15.02 -22.81
C LEU A 70 -5.30 -14.15 -24.08
N TYR A 71 -4.07 -13.82 -24.48
CA TYR A 71 -3.80 -13.01 -25.67
C TYR A 71 -3.62 -13.84 -26.96
N SER A 72 -3.70 -15.17 -26.87
CA SER A 72 -3.50 -16.10 -27.99
C SER A 72 -2.19 -15.89 -28.74
N ILE A 73 -1.08 -15.64 -28.01
CA ILE A 73 0.26 -15.36 -28.56
C ILE A 73 1.20 -16.57 -28.54
N GLY A 74 0.75 -17.70 -28.02
CA GLY A 74 1.51 -18.95 -27.99
C GLY A 74 1.42 -19.69 -26.66
N ALA A 75 2.10 -20.83 -26.57
CA ALA A 75 2.14 -21.67 -25.37
C ALA A 75 3.51 -21.59 -24.68
N LYS A 76 3.49 -21.44 -23.36
CA LYS A 76 4.69 -21.53 -22.52
C LYS A 76 5.04 -22.98 -22.22
N GLY A 77 6.32 -23.37 -22.36
CA GLY A 77 6.85 -24.66 -22.00
C GLY A 77 6.86 -24.95 -20.49
N ARG A 78 7.27 -26.15 -20.11
CA ARG A 78 7.36 -26.61 -18.70
C ARG A 78 8.79 -27.00 -18.29
N GLU A 79 9.76 -26.85 -19.15
CA GLU A 79 11.16 -27.29 -19.00
C GLU A 79 11.84 -26.67 -17.77
N VAL A 80 11.36 -25.51 -17.31
CA VAL A 80 11.82 -24.88 -16.06
C VAL A 80 11.62 -25.78 -14.84
N LEU A 81 10.64 -26.66 -14.83
CA LEU A 81 10.37 -27.57 -13.70
C LEU A 81 11.48 -28.63 -13.57
N ASP A 82 12.04 -29.04 -14.70
CA ASP A 82 13.15 -30.02 -14.75
C ASP A 82 14.50 -29.41 -14.41
N ALA A 83 14.59 -28.09 -14.42
CA ALA A 83 15.78 -27.31 -14.06
C ALA A 83 15.86 -26.95 -12.56
N ILE A 84 14.78 -27.13 -11.79
CA ILE A 84 14.75 -26.78 -10.37
C ILE A 84 15.83 -27.56 -9.60
N ASN A 85 16.65 -26.83 -8.82
CA ASN A 85 17.76 -27.35 -8.02
C ASN A 85 18.94 -27.96 -8.83
N LYS A 86 18.93 -27.88 -10.18
CA LYS A 86 20.08 -28.29 -10.99
C LYS A 86 21.11 -27.15 -11.10
N LYS A 87 22.38 -27.49 -10.94
CA LYS A 87 23.50 -26.61 -11.33
C LYS A 87 23.79 -26.84 -12.82
N ARG A 88 24.39 -25.84 -13.50
CA ARG A 88 24.73 -25.94 -14.92
C ARG A 88 25.53 -27.22 -15.26
N SER A 89 26.45 -27.60 -14.37
CA SER A 89 27.25 -28.85 -14.50
C SER A 89 26.44 -30.14 -14.47
N ASN A 90 25.19 -30.08 -14.04
CA ASN A 90 24.30 -31.24 -13.91
C ASN A 90 23.36 -31.41 -15.10
N PHE A 91 23.50 -30.55 -16.13
CA PHE A 91 22.73 -30.64 -17.37
C PHE A 91 23.55 -31.36 -18.44
N THR A 92 22.92 -32.26 -19.16
CA THR A 92 23.43 -32.78 -20.44
C THR A 92 23.32 -31.68 -21.50
N ILE A 93 24.05 -31.83 -22.60
CA ILE A 93 23.99 -30.88 -23.74
C ILE A 93 22.54 -30.77 -24.27
N LYS A 94 21.85 -31.90 -24.45
CA LYS A 94 20.43 -31.91 -24.90
C LYS A 94 19.50 -31.16 -23.97
N GLU A 95 19.66 -31.31 -22.65
CA GLU A 95 18.88 -30.60 -21.66
C GLU A 95 19.19 -29.09 -21.68
N LEU A 96 20.45 -28.69 -21.85
CA LEU A 96 20.84 -27.27 -22.01
C LEU A 96 20.23 -26.65 -23.28
N ASP A 97 20.23 -27.37 -24.40
CA ASP A 97 19.63 -26.91 -25.64
C ASP A 97 18.10 -26.76 -25.50
N ALA A 98 17.43 -27.75 -24.94
CA ALA A 98 15.99 -27.69 -24.67
C ALA A 98 15.63 -26.52 -23.74
N TYR A 99 16.43 -26.32 -22.68
CA TYR A 99 16.23 -25.20 -21.75
C TYR A 99 16.55 -23.84 -22.41
N GLY A 100 17.53 -23.80 -23.32
CA GLY A 100 17.81 -22.62 -24.13
C GLY A 100 16.65 -22.25 -25.06
N LEU A 101 16.04 -23.21 -25.72
CA LEU A 101 14.85 -23.01 -26.56
C LEU A 101 13.65 -22.53 -25.72
N TYR A 102 13.46 -23.10 -24.54
CA TYR A 102 12.46 -22.64 -23.57
C TYR A 102 12.66 -21.15 -23.20
N CYS A 103 13.89 -20.75 -22.86
CA CYS A 103 14.20 -19.35 -22.56
C CYS A 103 13.94 -18.42 -23.75
N CYS A 104 14.29 -18.82 -24.98
CA CYS A 104 13.99 -18.06 -26.20
C CYS A 104 12.49 -17.91 -26.40
N ASN A 105 11.72 -18.96 -26.15
CA ASN A 105 10.26 -18.91 -26.25
C ASN A 105 9.65 -17.94 -25.20
N ASP A 106 10.13 -17.97 -23.94
CA ASP A 106 9.68 -17.03 -22.91
C ASP A 106 9.95 -15.57 -23.29
N VAL A 107 11.12 -15.27 -23.88
CA VAL A 107 11.46 -13.94 -24.40
C VAL A 107 10.51 -13.53 -25.53
N LYS A 108 10.25 -14.43 -26.50
CA LYS A 108 9.30 -14.19 -27.60
C LYS A 108 7.90 -13.88 -27.07
N LEU A 109 7.38 -14.72 -26.16
CA LEU A 109 6.06 -14.51 -25.55
C LEU A 109 5.99 -13.20 -24.77
N THR A 110 7.06 -12.83 -24.08
CA THR A 110 7.13 -11.55 -23.33
C THR A 110 7.11 -10.35 -24.27
N HIS A 111 7.81 -10.42 -25.40
CA HIS A 111 7.81 -9.38 -26.42
C HIS A 111 6.43 -9.23 -27.07
N GLU A 112 5.82 -10.34 -27.51
CA GLU A 112 4.47 -10.31 -28.09
C GLU A 112 3.43 -9.77 -27.08
N LEU A 113 3.57 -10.15 -25.81
CA LEU A 113 2.71 -9.63 -24.73
C LEU A 113 2.88 -8.11 -24.55
N LEU A 114 4.13 -7.60 -24.61
CA LEU A 114 4.39 -6.17 -24.58
C LEU A 114 3.64 -5.46 -25.71
N LEU A 115 3.79 -5.94 -26.95
CA LEU A 115 3.14 -5.32 -28.14
C LEU A 115 1.62 -5.26 -28.01
N LYS A 116 1.00 -6.24 -27.35
CA LYS A 116 -0.44 -6.26 -27.07
C LYS A 116 -0.87 -5.26 -25.98
N MET A 117 -0.03 -5.03 -24.97
CA MET A 117 -0.41 -4.21 -23.81
C MET A 117 0.04 -2.74 -23.93
N ILE A 118 1.12 -2.45 -24.64
CA ILE A 118 1.74 -1.12 -24.68
C ILE A 118 0.78 0.00 -25.16
N PRO A 119 -0.15 -0.25 -26.10
CA PRO A 119 -1.10 0.80 -26.52
C PRO A 119 -2.02 1.29 -25.39
N SER A 120 -2.14 0.54 -24.29
CA SER A 120 -2.95 0.92 -23.13
C SER A 120 -2.16 1.73 -22.07
N PHE A 121 -0.89 2.05 -22.33
CA PHE A 121 -0.03 2.73 -21.35
C PHE A 121 0.48 4.06 -21.88
N THR A 122 0.47 5.08 -21.01
CA THR A 122 1.18 6.33 -21.26
C THR A 122 2.68 6.18 -20.95
N LYS A 123 3.49 7.12 -21.45
CA LYS A 123 4.93 7.14 -21.15
C LYS A 123 5.20 7.33 -19.66
N GLU A 124 4.36 8.10 -18.99
CA GLU A 124 4.42 8.37 -17.55
C GLU A 124 4.20 7.09 -16.73
N GLU A 125 3.20 6.28 -17.09
CA GLU A 125 2.94 5.01 -16.40
C GLU A 125 4.08 3.99 -16.64
N LEU A 126 4.65 3.93 -17.84
CA LEU A 126 5.83 3.10 -18.11
C LEU A 126 7.05 3.60 -17.30
N LYS A 127 7.22 4.92 -17.15
CA LYS A 127 8.27 5.51 -16.32
C LYS A 127 8.09 5.18 -14.84
N LEU A 128 6.86 5.15 -14.33
CA LEU A 128 6.57 4.73 -12.96
C LEU A 128 6.89 3.25 -12.73
N ILE A 129 6.68 2.39 -13.72
CA ILE A 129 7.10 0.97 -13.66
C ILE A 129 8.63 0.89 -13.57
N ASP A 130 9.36 1.60 -14.45
CA ASP A 130 10.83 1.67 -14.44
C ASP A 130 11.36 2.13 -13.06
N LEU A 131 10.87 3.27 -12.55
CA LEU A 131 11.28 3.81 -11.25
C LEU A 131 10.99 2.85 -10.10
N THR A 132 9.84 2.17 -10.12
CA THR A 132 9.48 1.18 -9.10
C THR A 132 10.46 0.00 -9.08
N ILE A 133 10.87 -0.49 -10.27
CA ILE A 133 11.84 -1.59 -10.37
C ILE A 133 13.22 -1.11 -9.91
N ARG A 134 13.64 0.11 -10.25
CA ARG A 134 14.93 0.68 -9.84
C ARG A 134 15.08 0.86 -8.34
N MET A 135 14.01 1.10 -7.59
CA MET A 135 14.05 1.11 -6.12
C MET A 135 14.53 -0.23 -5.54
N PHE A 136 14.31 -1.33 -6.27
CA PHE A 136 14.80 -2.66 -5.91
C PHE A 136 16.16 -2.98 -6.54
N THR A 137 16.32 -2.75 -7.83
CA THR A 137 17.51 -3.18 -8.59
C THR A 137 18.72 -2.28 -8.39
N GLU A 138 18.51 -1.04 -7.94
CA GLU A 138 19.56 -0.04 -7.68
C GLU A 138 19.48 0.48 -6.23
N PRO A 139 19.60 -0.39 -5.22
CA PRO A 139 19.43 -0.02 -3.82
C PRO A 139 20.45 1.02 -3.38
N SER A 140 20.04 1.92 -2.48
CA SER A 140 20.93 2.96 -1.93
C SER A 140 20.82 3.09 -0.40
N ILE A 141 19.76 2.57 0.21
CA ILE A 141 19.54 2.65 1.64
C ILE A 141 20.46 1.67 2.37
N ARG A 142 21.23 2.16 3.34
CA ARG A 142 22.00 1.33 4.25
C ARG A 142 21.14 0.87 5.42
N ILE A 143 21.45 -0.29 5.96
CA ILE A 143 20.82 -0.80 7.18
C ILE A 143 21.80 -0.74 8.33
N ASN A 144 21.42 -0.07 9.43
CA ASN A 144 22.20 -0.10 10.68
C ASN A 144 21.98 -1.44 11.41
N LYS A 145 22.81 -2.43 11.05
CA LYS A 145 22.76 -3.79 11.59
C LYS A 145 22.95 -3.81 13.11
N THR A 146 23.87 -3.02 13.64
CA THR A 146 24.17 -2.97 15.07
C THR A 146 22.95 -2.55 15.88
N LEU A 147 22.25 -1.51 15.42
CA LEU A 147 21.00 -1.05 16.03
C LEU A 147 19.92 -2.15 16.00
N LEU A 148 19.79 -2.86 14.88
CA LEU A 148 18.78 -3.93 14.74
C LEU A 148 19.09 -5.16 15.61
N ILE A 149 20.34 -5.53 15.78
CA ILE A 149 20.73 -6.64 16.67
C ILE A 149 20.37 -6.27 18.12
N LYS A 150 20.71 -5.05 18.56
CA LYS A 150 20.34 -4.55 19.88
C LYS A 150 18.81 -4.56 20.06
N HIS A 151 18.07 -3.99 19.11
CA HIS A 151 16.62 -3.96 19.14
C HIS A 151 15.99 -5.36 19.20
N LEU A 152 16.51 -6.32 18.41
CA LEU A 152 16.03 -7.71 18.43
C LEU A 152 16.22 -8.36 19.80
N HIS A 153 17.36 -8.09 20.43
CA HIS A 153 17.64 -8.58 21.79
C HIS A 153 16.66 -8.00 22.79
N GLU A 154 16.45 -6.67 22.78
CA GLU A 154 15.50 -5.97 23.66
C GLU A 154 14.06 -6.49 23.48
N VAL A 155 13.61 -6.71 22.24
CA VAL A 155 12.27 -7.26 21.95
C VAL A 155 12.12 -8.67 22.50
N LYS A 156 13.14 -9.54 22.32
CA LYS A 156 13.14 -10.92 22.84
C LYS A 156 13.19 -10.94 24.37
N GLU A 157 14.02 -10.11 24.97
CA GLU A 157 14.13 -9.97 26.42
C GLU A 157 12.83 -9.47 27.05
N ASN A 158 12.21 -8.43 26.50
CA ASN A 158 10.93 -7.92 26.97
C ASN A 158 9.83 -8.99 26.91
N LYS A 159 9.81 -9.80 25.86
CA LYS A 159 8.87 -10.94 25.77
C LYS A 159 9.12 -11.99 26.82
N GLN A 160 10.39 -12.32 27.07
CA GLN A 160 10.76 -13.28 28.12
C GLN A 160 10.39 -12.75 29.51
N ASN A 161 10.63 -11.47 29.76
CA ASN A 161 10.24 -10.83 31.03
C ASN A 161 8.74 -10.86 31.25
N LEU A 162 7.93 -10.64 30.21
CA LEU A 162 6.47 -10.78 30.29
C LEU A 162 6.04 -12.22 30.60
N LEU A 163 6.71 -13.21 29.99
CA LEU A 163 6.45 -14.64 30.29
C LEU A 163 6.82 -14.98 31.73
N ASN A 164 7.99 -14.53 32.20
CA ASN A 164 8.46 -14.76 33.55
C ASN A 164 7.51 -14.15 34.60
N LYS A 165 7.04 -12.90 34.35
CA LYS A 165 6.04 -12.25 35.22
C LYS A 165 4.71 -13.00 35.24
N ALA A 166 4.27 -13.50 34.10
CA ALA A 166 3.04 -14.27 34.00
C ALA A 166 3.15 -15.65 34.65
N ASN A 167 4.37 -16.19 34.80
CA ASN A 167 4.66 -17.52 35.33
C ASN A 167 3.80 -18.64 34.71
N VAL A 168 3.62 -18.57 33.39
CA VAL A 168 2.80 -19.51 32.60
C VAL A 168 3.53 -19.89 31.32
N ASP A 169 3.41 -21.17 30.91
CA ASP A 169 4.00 -21.64 29.67
C ASP A 169 3.48 -20.84 28.46
N LYS A 170 4.40 -20.46 27.60
CA LYS A 170 4.11 -19.73 26.35
C LYS A 170 3.05 -20.43 25.49
N LYS A 171 3.06 -21.79 25.46
CA LYS A 171 2.07 -22.56 24.70
C LYS A 171 0.64 -22.32 25.20
N ILE A 172 0.46 -22.24 26.51
CA ILE A 172 -0.84 -21.96 27.14
C ILE A 172 -1.31 -20.55 26.76
N LEU A 173 -0.43 -19.56 26.86
CA LEU A 173 -0.74 -18.18 26.50
C LEU A 173 -1.09 -18.02 25.00
N MET A 174 -0.46 -18.80 24.11
CA MET A 174 -0.67 -18.68 22.67
C MET A 174 -1.89 -19.42 22.15
N SER A 175 -2.29 -20.50 22.81
CA SER A 175 -3.47 -21.29 22.44
C SER A 175 -4.77 -20.63 22.93
N ASN A 176 -5.72 -20.37 22.03
CA ASN A 176 -7.01 -19.81 22.45
C ASN A 176 -7.77 -20.71 23.45
N PRO A 177 -7.90 -22.04 23.20
CA PRO A 177 -8.55 -22.94 24.16
C PRO A 177 -7.83 -22.97 25.51
N GLN A 178 -6.50 -23.19 25.52
CA GLN A 178 -5.73 -23.33 26.76
C GLN A 178 -5.72 -22.02 27.57
N PHE A 179 -5.67 -20.87 26.91
CA PHE A 179 -5.78 -19.58 27.60
C PHE A 179 -7.20 -19.35 28.17
N ALA A 180 -8.24 -19.79 27.47
CA ALA A 180 -9.58 -19.74 28.01
C ALA A 180 -9.73 -20.66 29.24
N ASP A 181 -9.14 -21.84 29.19
CA ASP A 181 -9.16 -22.76 30.34
C ASP A 181 -8.36 -22.18 31.51
N LEU A 182 -7.21 -21.56 31.26
CA LEU A 182 -6.46 -20.83 32.30
C LEU A 182 -7.30 -19.72 32.96
N LEU A 183 -8.04 -18.92 32.18
CA LEU A 183 -8.94 -17.90 32.72
C LEU A 183 -10.05 -18.52 33.59
N ARG A 184 -10.63 -19.64 33.16
CA ARG A 184 -11.64 -20.38 33.94
C ARG A 184 -11.08 -20.88 35.28
N THR A 185 -9.84 -21.37 35.32
CA THR A 185 -9.18 -21.78 36.57
C THR A 185 -9.01 -20.61 37.55
N LEU A 186 -8.99 -19.38 37.02
CA LEU A 186 -8.94 -18.15 37.80
C LEU A 186 -10.32 -17.54 38.05
N GLN A 187 -11.39 -18.31 37.81
CA GLN A 187 -12.80 -17.90 37.95
C GLN A 187 -13.18 -16.71 37.02
N ILE A 188 -12.51 -16.55 35.91
CA ILE A 188 -12.81 -15.52 34.92
C ILE A 188 -13.45 -16.21 33.69
N ASP A 189 -14.65 -15.75 33.33
CA ASP A 189 -15.29 -16.19 32.10
C ASP A 189 -14.54 -15.65 30.87
N PRO A 190 -14.07 -16.54 29.95
CA PRO A 190 -13.37 -16.08 28.74
C PRO A 190 -14.28 -15.24 27.87
N PRO A 191 -13.89 -14.03 27.46
CA PRO A 191 -14.72 -13.19 26.62
C PRO A 191 -14.98 -13.85 25.25
N MET A 192 -16.23 -13.81 24.83
CA MET A 192 -16.71 -14.40 23.57
C MET A 192 -17.24 -13.34 22.61
N LYS A 193 -17.19 -13.67 21.31
CA LYS A 193 -17.80 -12.88 20.24
C LYS A 193 -18.31 -13.78 19.13
N ILE A 194 -19.19 -13.24 18.29
CA ILE A 194 -19.58 -13.93 17.05
C ILE A 194 -18.53 -13.63 15.96
N SER A 195 -17.99 -14.68 15.38
CA SER A 195 -17.04 -14.56 14.26
C SER A 195 -17.72 -13.94 13.04
N PRO A 196 -17.23 -12.82 12.51
CA PRO A 196 -17.81 -12.19 11.32
C PRO A 196 -17.66 -13.05 10.06
N THR A 197 -16.72 -14.00 10.07
CA THR A 197 -16.43 -14.88 8.92
C THR A 197 -17.28 -16.14 8.93
N THR A 198 -17.48 -16.74 10.12
CA THR A 198 -18.17 -18.05 10.23
C THR A 198 -19.55 -17.96 10.85
N GLY A 199 -19.93 -16.83 11.46
CA GLY A 199 -21.18 -16.67 12.21
C GLY A 199 -21.25 -17.47 13.51
N LYS A 200 -20.17 -18.16 13.92
CA LYS A 200 -20.14 -19.01 15.12
C LYS A 200 -19.50 -18.28 16.30
N PRO A 201 -19.86 -18.62 17.55
CA PRO A 201 -19.17 -18.13 18.73
C PRO A 201 -17.67 -18.46 18.69
N THR A 202 -16.83 -17.50 19.04
CA THR A 202 -15.37 -17.64 19.15
C THR A 202 -14.83 -16.77 20.29
N PHE A 203 -13.65 -17.08 20.81
CA PHE A 203 -13.03 -16.27 21.85
C PHE A 203 -12.68 -14.87 21.35
N ALA A 204 -13.05 -13.86 22.14
CA ALA A 204 -12.76 -12.45 21.88
C ALA A 204 -11.38 -12.07 22.43
N PHE A 205 -10.29 -12.69 21.91
CA PHE A 205 -8.92 -12.53 22.39
C PHE A 205 -8.03 -11.70 21.46
N ALA A 206 -8.57 -10.95 20.52
CA ALA A 206 -7.80 -10.01 19.74
C ALA A 206 -7.57 -8.70 20.53
N LYS A 207 -6.45 -8.01 20.28
CA LYS A 207 -6.13 -6.71 20.88
C LYS A 207 -7.25 -5.66 20.74
N THR A 208 -8.06 -5.79 19.69
CA THR A 208 -9.18 -4.88 19.39
C THR A 208 -10.49 -5.30 20.02
N ASP A 209 -10.59 -6.50 20.62
CA ASP A 209 -11.81 -6.99 21.22
C ASP A 209 -12.02 -6.33 22.59
N GLN A 210 -13.22 -5.80 22.84
CA GLN A 210 -13.53 -5.12 24.11
C GLN A 210 -13.32 -6.03 25.31
N GLY A 211 -13.88 -7.25 25.29
CA GLY A 211 -13.69 -8.20 26.41
C GLY A 211 -12.23 -8.56 26.68
N PHE A 212 -11.33 -8.42 25.69
CA PHE A 212 -9.89 -8.58 25.96
C PHE A 212 -9.26 -7.33 26.56
N LYS A 213 -9.74 -6.13 26.19
CA LYS A 213 -9.32 -4.88 26.85
C LYS A 213 -9.74 -4.88 28.32
N ASP A 214 -10.92 -5.37 28.62
CA ASP A 214 -11.42 -5.50 29.99
C ASP A 214 -10.51 -6.42 30.84
N LEU A 215 -9.89 -7.45 30.24
CA LEU A 215 -8.88 -8.27 30.91
C LEU A 215 -7.57 -7.52 31.17
N LEU A 216 -7.18 -6.57 30.31
CA LEU A 216 -5.99 -5.73 30.51
C LEU A 216 -6.17 -4.68 31.60
N GLU A 217 -7.41 -4.27 31.85
CA GLU A 217 -7.81 -3.29 32.85
C GLU A 217 -8.50 -3.96 34.09
N HIS A 218 -8.41 -5.29 34.21
CA HIS A 218 -9.05 -6.06 35.24
C HIS A 218 -8.54 -5.65 36.62
N PRO A 219 -9.40 -5.58 37.71
CA PRO A 219 -8.96 -5.22 39.04
C PRO A 219 -7.87 -6.11 39.64
N ASP A 220 -7.84 -7.37 39.26
CA ASP A 220 -6.77 -8.33 39.65
C ASP A 220 -5.54 -8.16 38.73
N GLU A 221 -4.42 -7.69 39.31
CA GLU A 221 -3.14 -7.50 38.64
C GLU A 221 -2.64 -8.79 37.96
N LYS A 222 -2.95 -9.95 38.49
CA LYS A 222 -2.56 -11.25 37.92
C LYS A 222 -3.21 -11.46 36.54
N ILE A 223 -4.46 -11.07 36.38
CA ILE A 223 -5.19 -11.14 35.11
C ILE A 223 -4.63 -10.13 34.14
N GLN A 224 -4.32 -8.91 34.58
CA GLN A 224 -3.65 -7.89 33.74
C GLN A 224 -2.30 -8.42 33.20
N ILE A 225 -1.48 -9.01 34.06
CA ILE A 225 -0.18 -9.58 33.68
C ILE A 225 -0.35 -10.70 32.66
N LEU A 226 -1.29 -11.62 32.83
CA LEU A 226 -1.57 -12.71 31.91
C LEU A 226 -2.06 -12.19 30.54
N ALA A 227 -2.99 -11.25 30.53
CA ALA A 227 -3.47 -10.61 29.29
C ALA A 227 -2.35 -9.84 28.59
N GLY A 228 -1.55 -9.07 29.32
CA GLY A 228 -0.38 -8.35 28.83
C GLY A 228 0.68 -9.27 28.23
N ALA A 229 1.00 -10.37 28.94
CA ALA A 229 1.95 -11.38 28.46
C ALA A 229 1.47 -12.07 27.18
N ARG A 230 0.17 -12.38 27.09
CA ARG A 230 -0.43 -12.93 25.88
C ARG A 230 -0.28 -12.00 24.67
N ILE A 231 -0.67 -10.71 24.80
CA ILE A 231 -0.51 -9.72 23.71
C ILE A 231 0.96 -9.55 23.33
N GLY A 232 1.82 -9.33 24.29
CA GLY A 232 3.24 -9.10 24.07
C GLY A 232 3.93 -10.26 23.34
N ASN A 233 3.52 -11.49 23.62
CA ASN A 233 4.10 -12.69 23.01
C ASN A 233 3.42 -13.14 21.72
N LYS A 234 2.17 -12.78 21.45
CA LYS A 234 1.41 -13.25 20.29
C LYS A 234 1.92 -12.69 18.97
N SER A 235 2.42 -11.46 18.94
CA SER A 235 2.93 -10.85 17.72
C SER A 235 4.42 -11.16 17.55
N THR A 236 4.76 -11.86 16.47
CA THR A 236 6.15 -12.10 16.03
C THR A 236 6.55 -11.18 14.87
N ILE A 237 5.67 -10.25 14.47
CA ILE A 237 5.87 -9.41 13.28
C ILE A 237 7.13 -8.55 13.40
N GLU A 238 7.35 -7.96 14.58
CA GLU A 238 8.50 -7.09 14.82
C GLU A 238 9.81 -7.88 14.81
N GLU A 239 9.86 -9.03 15.49
CA GLU A 239 11.02 -9.95 15.48
C GLU A 239 11.34 -10.40 14.06
N THR A 240 10.35 -10.96 13.36
CA THR A 240 10.53 -11.47 12.00
C THR A 240 10.98 -10.37 11.03
N ARG A 241 10.41 -9.16 11.12
CA ARG A 241 10.85 -8.02 10.31
C ARG A 241 12.29 -7.63 10.64
N THR A 242 12.64 -7.54 11.92
CA THR A 242 14.00 -7.20 12.36
C THR A 242 15.01 -8.22 11.87
N GLU A 243 14.71 -9.51 12.00
CA GLU A 243 15.56 -10.60 11.50
C GLU A 243 15.72 -10.54 9.98
N ASN A 244 14.66 -10.26 9.23
CA ASN A 244 14.72 -10.06 7.78
C ASN A 244 15.63 -8.88 7.40
N PHE A 245 15.53 -7.74 8.07
CA PHE A 245 16.42 -6.60 7.82
C PHE A 245 17.88 -6.90 8.17
N ILE A 246 18.14 -7.64 9.27
CA ILE A 246 19.49 -8.09 9.62
C ILE A 246 20.04 -9.01 8.51
N ASN A 247 19.25 -9.96 8.03
CA ASN A 247 19.65 -10.87 6.96
C ASN A 247 19.96 -10.15 5.65
N ILE A 248 19.19 -9.11 5.30
CA ILE A 248 19.46 -8.26 4.14
C ILE A 248 20.75 -7.49 4.33
N SER A 249 20.96 -6.90 5.52
CA SER A 249 22.17 -6.13 5.82
C SER A 249 23.47 -6.92 5.67
N ASN A 250 23.41 -8.25 5.83
CA ASN A 250 24.54 -9.15 5.58
C ASN A 250 24.90 -9.28 4.09
N ARG A 251 23.98 -8.90 3.19
CA ARG A 251 24.13 -9.00 1.73
C ARG A 251 24.43 -7.66 1.07
N GLY A 252 24.24 -6.54 1.78
CA GLY A 252 24.51 -5.20 1.28
C GLY A 252 23.43 -4.17 1.58
N LEU A 253 23.15 -3.32 0.61
CA LEU A 253 22.13 -2.26 0.69
C LEU A 253 20.72 -2.86 0.66
N LEU A 254 19.73 -2.09 1.14
CA LEU A 254 18.33 -2.51 1.16
C LEU A 254 17.69 -2.36 -0.23
N PRO A 255 17.35 -3.46 -0.92
CA PRO A 255 16.45 -3.38 -2.06
C PRO A 255 15.02 -3.13 -1.58
N VAL A 256 14.34 -2.16 -2.17
CA VAL A 256 12.96 -1.80 -1.77
C VAL A 256 11.96 -2.56 -2.64
N PRO A 257 11.32 -3.64 -2.14
CA PRO A 257 10.48 -4.52 -2.95
C PRO A 257 9.05 -3.98 -3.02
N LEU A 258 8.79 -3.03 -3.90
CA LEU A 258 7.44 -2.55 -4.19
C LEU A 258 6.84 -3.26 -5.40
N LYS A 259 5.54 -3.51 -5.35
CA LYS A 259 4.72 -3.88 -6.50
C LYS A 259 4.06 -2.63 -7.05
N TYR A 260 4.35 -2.31 -8.30
CA TYR A 260 3.61 -1.31 -9.04
C TYR A 260 2.14 -1.75 -9.14
N SER A 261 1.19 -0.90 -8.79
CA SER A 261 -0.24 -1.25 -8.74
C SER A 261 -0.57 -2.53 -7.96
N GLY A 262 0.16 -2.83 -6.88
CA GLY A 262 -0.10 -4.04 -6.08
C GLY A 262 -1.45 -4.02 -5.35
N ALA A 263 -1.99 -2.83 -5.06
CA ALA A 263 -3.39 -2.63 -4.65
C ALA A 263 -4.26 -2.39 -5.89
N VAL A 264 -4.57 -3.44 -6.62
CA VAL A 264 -5.18 -3.42 -7.96
C VAL A 264 -6.47 -2.57 -8.06
N VAL A 265 -7.26 -2.48 -6.96
CA VAL A 265 -8.51 -1.71 -6.94
C VAL A 265 -8.32 -0.19 -6.94
N THR A 266 -7.15 0.30 -6.56
CA THR A 266 -6.81 1.73 -6.46
C THR A 266 -5.52 2.08 -7.18
N HIS A 267 -4.85 1.13 -7.78
CA HIS A 267 -3.55 1.21 -8.43
C HIS A 267 -2.39 1.68 -7.52
N ARG A 268 -2.58 1.69 -6.19
CA ARG A 268 -1.53 2.06 -5.24
C ARG A 268 -0.41 1.01 -5.21
N TRP A 269 0.80 1.46 -4.93
CA TRP A 269 1.92 0.55 -4.63
C TRP A 269 1.62 -0.31 -3.42
N SER A 270 2.16 -1.51 -3.39
CA SER A 270 2.14 -2.37 -2.21
C SER A 270 3.50 -3.01 -1.96
N GLY A 271 3.79 -3.35 -0.72
CA GLY A 271 5.01 -4.08 -0.37
C GLY A 271 4.97 -5.54 -0.82
N SER A 272 6.15 -6.16 -0.96
CA SER A 272 6.32 -7.57 -1.28
C SER A 272 7.49 -8.20 -0.53
N ASP A 273 7.78 -9.46 -0.79
CA ASP A 273 8.97 -10.21 -0.33
C ASP A 273 9.18 -10.22 1.20
N GLY A 274 8.08 -10.21 1.96
CA GLY A 274 8.12 -10.22 3.43
C GLY A 274 8.61 -8.90 4.06
N ILE A 275 8.93 -7.89 3.25
CA ILE A 275 9.35 -6.56 3.69
C ILE A 275 8.31 -5.54 3.23
N ASN A 276 7.37 -5.21 4.10
CA ASN A 276 6.38 -4.21 3.76
C ASN A 276 6.80 -2.84 4.29
N MET A 277 7.50 -2.07 3.43
CA MET A 277 7.93 -0.70 3.73
C MET A 277 6.76 0.26 3.93
N GLN A 278 5.60 -0.02 3.34
CA GLN A 278 4.38 0.80 3.47
C GLN A 278 3.80 0.81 4.90
N ASN A 279 4.14 -0.18 5.74
CA ASN A 279 3.55 -0.37 7.07
C ASN A 279 4.60 -0.42 8.18
N LEU A 280 5.70 0.31 8.07
CA LEU A 280 6.63 0.48 9.19
C LEU A 280 6.06 1.52 10.18
N PRO A 281 5.91 1.19 11.48
CA PRO A 281 5.44 2.15 12.47
C PRO A 281 6.32 3.41 12.50
N ARG A 282 5.73 4.59 12.65
CA ARG A 282 6.46 5.87 12.58
C ARG A 282 7.61 5.96 13.59
N SER A 283 7.40 5.51 14.82
CA SER A 283 8.39 5.55 15.91
C SER A 283 9.22 4.25 16.05
N SER A 284 9.30 3.40 15.01
CA SER A 284 9.98 2.10 15.14
C SER A 284 11.49 2.20 14.93
N GLN A 285 12.24 1.39 15.69
CA GLN A 285 13.69 1.23 15.47
C GLN A 285 14.02 0.69 14.07
N LEU A 286 13.06 0.04 13.41
CA LEU A 286 13.19 -0.36 12.01
C LEU A 286 13.36 0.85 11.09
N ARG A 287 12.57 1.93 11.28
CA ARG A 287 12.76 3.18 10.51
C ARG A 287 14.10 3.84 10.82
N ARG A 288 14.50 3.89 12.10
CA ARG A 288 15.80 4.46 12.52
C ARG A 288 16.99 3.69 11.94
N ALA A 289 16.84 2.40 11.71
CA ALA A 289 17.88 1.58 11.11
C ALA A 289 18.07 1.80 9.60
N LEU A 290 17.13 2.46 8.92
CA LEU A 290 17.23 2.79 7.50
C LEU A 290 17.99 4.10 7.34
N CYS A 291 19.24 4.01 6.89
CA CYS A 291 20.18 5.14 6.86
C CYS A 291 20.57 5.53 5.44
N ALA A 292 20.87 6.79 5.25
CA ALA A 292 21.51 7.29 4.04
C ALA A 292 22.88 6.64 3.79
N PRO A 293 23.38 6.59 2.56
CA PRO A 293 24.78 6.32 2.28
C PRO A 293 25.69 7.34 2.97
N ARG A 294 26.97 7.00 3.17
CA ARG A 294 27.95 7.95 3.72
C ARG A 294 28.06 9.18 2.81
N GLY A 295 28.13 10.37 3.38
CA GLY A 295 28.17 11.65 2.64
C GLY A 295 26.84 12.01 1.98
N HIS A 296 25.72 11.44 2.45
CA HIS A 296 24.37 11.71 1.96
C HIS A 296 23.37 11.82 3.12
N LYS A 297 22.24 12.45 2.85
CA LYS A 297 21.05 12.47 3.71
C LYS A 297 19.88 11.74 3.03
N LEU A 298 18.93 11.30 3.85
CA LEU A 298 17.58 10.98 3.38
C LEU A 298 16.76 12.27 3.47
N VAL A 299 16.20 12.69 2.35
CA VAL A 299 15.19 13.75 2.28
C VAL A 299 13.84 13.06 2.15
N VAL A 300 12.90 13.38 3.04
CA VAL A 300 11.57 12.77 3.12
C VAL A 300 10.53 13.85 2.94
N SER A 301 9.64 13.66 1.97
CA SER A 301 8.54 14.59 1.71
C SER A 301 7.22 13.84 1.66
N ASP A 302 6.22 14.32 2.42
CA ASP A 302 4.89 13.72 2.62
C ASP A 302 3.81 14.74 2.21
N LEU A 303 2.88 14.34 1.34
CA LEU A 303 1.78 15.21 0.95
C LEU A 303 0.79 15.41 2.10
N SER A 304 0.56 16.68 2.46
CA SER A 304 -0.34 17.00 3.57
C SER A 304 -1.80 16.73 3.21
N ASN A 305 -2.40 15.70 3.82
CA ASN A 305 -3.83 15.37 3.73
C ASN A 305 -4.35 15.22 2.29
N ILE A 306 -3.59 14.62 1.40
CA ILE A 306 -3.93 14.55 -0.04
C ILE A 306 -5.31 13.97 -0.31
N GLU A 307 -5.74 12.92 0.40
CA GLU A 307 -7.06 12.32 0.19
C GLU A 307 -8.19 13.29 0.57
N LEU A 308 -8.01 14.09 1.64
CA LEU A 308 -9.00 15.09 2.06
C LEU A 308 -9.09 16.25 1.05
N ARG A 309 -7.94 16.75 0.59
CA ARG A 309 -7.84 17.80 -0.42
C ARG A 309 -8.51 17.37 -1.73
N LEU A 310 -8.18 16.18 -2.21
CA LEU A 310 -8.80 15.58 -3.39
C LEU A 310 -10.30 15.35 -3.22
N ALA A 311 -10.75 14.88 -2.04
CA ALA A 311 -12.18 14.65 -1.81
C ALA A 311 -12.99 15.94 -1.93
N TYR A 312 -12.55 17.04 -1.34
CA TYR A 312 -13.22 18.33 -1.44
C TYR A 312 -13.11 18.93 -2.84
N TRP A 313 -11.94 18.86 -3.47
CA TRP A 313 -11.78 19.31 -4.85
C TRP A 313 -12.68 18.50 -5.82
N PHE A 314 -12.65 17.19 -5.73
CA PHE A 314 -13.43 16.29 -6.57
C PHE A 314 -14.94 16.47 -6.43
N SER A 315 -15.42 16.79 -5.22
CA SER A 315 -16.83 17.05 -4.94
C SER A 315 -17.28 18.49 -5.26
N ASN A 316 -16.40 19.36 -5.78
CA ASN A 316 -16.63 20.79 -5.99
C ASN A 316 -16.99 21.56 -4.70
N SER A 317 -16.45 21.15 -3.55
CA SER A 317 -16.61 21.87 -2.27
C SER A 317 -15.74 23.14 -2.27
N HIS A 318 -16.12 24.15 -3.06
CA HIS A 318 -15.32 25.37 -3.28
C HIS A 318 -14.98 26.10 -1.98
N GLN A 319 -15.90 26.13 -1.02
CA GLN A 319 -15.65 26.73 0.29
C GLN A 319 -14.49 26.03 1.02
N LYS A 320 -14.51 24.69 1.09
CA LYS A 320 -13.45 23.90 1.74
C LYS A 320 -12.12 24.00 1.00
N VAL A 321 -12.14 24.00 -0.33
CA VAL A 321 -10.95 24.23 -1.15
C VAL A 321 -10.35 25.61 -0.89
N ASN A 322 -11.16 26.67 -0.77
CA ASN A 322 -10.70 28.01 -0.44
C ASN A 322 -10.13 28.09 1.00
N GLN A 323 -10.74 27.43 1.98
CA GLN A 323 -10.20 27.33 3.34
C GLN A 323 -8.82 26.69 3.34
N ILE A 324 -8.62 25.62 2.55
CA ILE A 324 -7.31 24.98 2.37
C ILE A 324 -6.28 25.95 1.78
N LYS A 325 -6.66 26.72 0.74
CA LYS A 325 -5.79 27.74 0.12
C LYS A 325 -5.36 28.83 1.12
N GLN A 326 -6.23 29.17 2.06
CA GLN A 326 -5.96 30.14 3.12
C GLN A 326 -5.15 29.55 4.28
N GLY A 327 -4.80 28.26 4.26
CA GLY A 327 -4.06 27.58 5.32
C GLY A 327 -4.86 27.24 6.56
N ILE A 328 -6.21 27.29 6.49
CA ILE A 328 -7.08 26.94 7.61
C ILE A 328 -7.00 25.43 7.88
N ASP A 329 -6.80 25.07 9.14
CA ASP A 329 -6.86 23.68 9.57
C ASP A 329 -8.29 23.16 9.53
N LEU A 330 -8.60 22.34 8.53
CA LEU A 330 -9.94 21.79 8.34
C LEU A 330 -10.44 20.93 9.50
N TYR A 331 -9.55 20.34 10.28
CA TYR A 331 -9.96 19.54 11.45
C TYR A 331 -10.46 20.45 12.57
N THR A 332 -9.72 21.51 12.86
CA THR A 332 -10.10 22.57 13.81
C THR A 332 -11.37 23.28 13.33
N GLN A 333 -11.46 23.64 12.06
CA GLN A 333 -12.65 24.28 11.49
C GLN A 333 -13.88 23.37 11.59
N SER A 334 -13.74 22.09 11.26
CA SER A 334 -14.84 21.13 11.36
C SER A 334 -15.30 20.91 12.81
N ALA A 335 -14.36 20.94 13.77
CA ALA A 335 -14.69 20.92 15.20
C ALA A 335 -15.53 22.15 15.60
N SER A 336 -15.05 23.32 15.25
CA SER A 336 -15.74 24.60 15.51
C SER A 336 -17.15 24.63 14.90
N ASP A 337 -17.26 24.31 13.59
CA ASP A 337 -18.54 24.32 12.86
C ASP A 337 -19.59 23.36 13.46
N ILE A 338 -19.16 22.22 14.02
CA ILE A 338 -20.09 21.17 14.49
C ILE A 338 -20.40 21.29 15.98
N THR A 339 -19.41 21.69 16.80
CA THR A 339 -19.60 21.77 18.25
C THR A 339 -20.00 23.16 18.74
N GLY A 340 -19.81 24.21 17.92
CA GLY A 340 -19.98 25.60 18.30
C GLY A 340 -18.80 26.16 19.12
N THR A 341 -17.75 25.38 19.35
CA THR A 341 -16.53 25.85 20.04
C THR A 341 -15.80 26.85 19.14
N PRO A 342 -15.41 28.04 19.63
CA PRO A 342 -14.61 28.98 18.83
C PRO A 342 -13.35 28.32 18.28
N TYR A 343 -12.97 28.68 17.05
CA TYR A 343 -11.82 28.06 16.35
C TYR A 343 -10.54 28.04 17.19
N ASP A 344 -10.23 29.17 17.85
CA ASP A 344 -9.04 29.34 18.67
C ASP A 344 -9.10 28.62 20.03
N GLU A 345 -10.29 28.16 20.44
CA GLU A 345 -10.52 27.40 21.67
C GLU A 345 -10.58 25.88 21.45
N VAL A 346 -10.49 25.42 20.21
CA VAL A 346 -10.46 23.99 19.89
C VAL A 346 -9.15 23.36 20.38
N ASP A 347 -9.25 22.53 21.42
CA ASP A 347 -8.10 21.84 21.99
C ASP A 347 -7.61 20.67 21.12
N LYS A 348 -6.48 20.08 21.54
CA LYS A 348 -5.84 18.97 20.80
C LYS A 348 -6.70 17.71 20.73
N ASP A 349 -7.48 17.43 21.75
CA ASP A 349 -8.31 16.22 21.86
C ASP A 349 -9.53 16.36 20.94
N LEU A 350 -10.20 17.50 20.97
CA LEU A 350 -11.31 17.80 20.09
C LEU A 350 -10.85 17.82 18.62
N ARG A 351 -9.71 18.48 18.34
CA ARG A 351 -9.09 18.45 17.02
C ARG A 351 -8.79 17.02 16.56
N TYR A 352 -8.28 16.15 17.44
CA TYR A 352 -8.01 14.74 17.12
C TYR A 352 -9.31 13.99 16.78
N ILE A 353 -10.38 14.18 17.54
CA ILE A 353 -11.70 13.60 17.23
C ILE A 353 -12.11 13.98 15.81
N PHE A 354 -12.05 15.28 15.48
CA PHE A 354 -12.44 15.76 14.15
C PHE A 354 -11.46 15.41 13.03
N LYS A 355 -10.20 15.16 13.34
CA LYS A 355 -9.29 14.50 12.38
C LYS A 355 -9.81 13.12 12.01
N VAL A 356 -10.23 12.30 12.97
CA VAL A 356 -10.80 10.97 12.71
C VAL A 356 -12.13 11.08 11.97
N VAL A 357 -12.99 12.02 12.37
CA VAL A 357 -14.29 12.27 11.72
C VAL A 357 -14.10 12.67 10.25
N ASN A 358 -13.22 13.61 9.94
CA ASN A 358 -12.98 14.05 8.56
C ASN A 358 -12.39 12.91 7.70
N LEU A 359 -11.31 12.26 8.15
CA LEU A 359 -10.63 11.21 7.38
C LEU A 359 -11.51 9.99 7.13
N SER A 360 -12.45 9.70 8.02
CA SER A 360 -13.41 8.59 7.86
C SER A 360 -14.70 9.05 7.19
N GLY A 361 -15.13 10.27 7.50
CA GLY A 361 -16.39 10.87 7.04
C GLY A 361 -16.42 11.13 5.54
N ILE A 362 -15.31 11.55 4.92
CA ILE A 362 -15.23 11.72 3.47
C ILE A 362 -15.60 10.43 2.70
N TYR A 363 -15.50 9.29 3.35
CA TYR A 363 -15.83 7.98 2.78
C TYR A 363 -17.18 7.42 3.27
N GLY A 364 -18.05 8.27 3.80
CA GLY A 364 -19.41 7.93 4.16
C GLY A 364 -19.53 6.93 5.33
N VAL A 365 -18.54 6.89 6.22
CA VAL A 365 -18.59 6.01 7.40
C VAL A 365 -19.84 6.27 8.22
N GLY A 366 -20.59 5.19 8.57
CA GLY A 366 -21.78 5.26 9.40
C GLY A 366 -21.48 5.37 10.90
N PRO A 367 -22.47 5.78 11.73
CA PRO A 367 -22.26 6.04 13.15
C PRO A 367 -21.63 4.89 13.93
N ASN A 368 -22.13 3.67 13.79
CA ASN A 368 -21.60 2.49 14.50
C ASN A 368 -20.12 2.23 14.21
N LYS A 369 -19.73 2.38 12.94
CA LYS A 369 -18.32 2.20 12.54
C LYS A 369 -17.46 3.37 13.02
N MET A 370 -17.97 4.60 12.98
CA MET A 370 -17.29 5.78 13.51
C MET A 370 -17.06 5.64 15.02
N HIS A 371 -18.07 5.24 15.78
CA HIS A 371 -17.96 4.96 17.21
C HIS A 371 -16.85 3.93 17.48
N SER A 372 -16.85 2.81 16.75
CA SER A 372 -15.79 1.79 16.87
C SER A 372 -14.38 2.35 16.59
N ILE A 373 -14.22 3.23 15.58
CA ILE A 373 -12.92 3.84 15.24
C ILE A 373 -12.47 4.78 16.35
N LEU A 374 -13.34 5.63 16.87
CA LEU A 374 -13.04 6.58 17.95
C LEU A 374 -12.67 5.82 19.24
N THR A 375 -13.44 4.80 19.63
CA THR A 375 -13.13 3.96 20.80
C THR A 375 -11.79 3.24 20.66
N GLN A 376 -11.46 2.73 19.48
CA GLN A 376 -10.14 2.13 19.21
C GLN A 376 -9.00 3.16 19.29
N GLY A 377 -9.29 4.42 18.99
CA GLY A 377 -8.37 5.54 19.15
C GLY A 377 -8.26 6.10 20.56
N GLY A 378 -8.95 5.49 21.54
CA GLY A 378 -8.94 5.93 22.95
C GLY A 378 -9.97 7.00 23.30
N VAL A 379 -10.86 7.35 22.35
CA VAL A 379 -11.92 8.35 22.58
C VAL A 379 -13.17 7.67 23.12
N GLN A 380 -13.58 8.03 24.34
CA GLN A 380 -14.82 7.55 24.97
C GLN A 380 -15.94 8.55 24.67
N LYS A 381 -16.89 8.15 23.83
CA LYS A 381 -18.13 8.87 23.52
C LYS A 381 -19.26 7.87 23.37
N ASP A 382 -20.47 8.23 23.77
CA ASP A 382 -21.61 7.36 23.55
C ASP A 382 -22.02 7.31 22.06
N LEU A 383 -22.81 6.30 21.69
CA LEU A 383 -23.20 6.09 20.31
C LEU A 383 -24.09 7.23 19.77
N ASP A 384 -24.90 7.85 20.62
CA ASP A 384 -25.84 8.90 20.20
C ASP A 384 -25.10 10.22 19.99
N GLU A 385 -24.09 10.53 20.81
CA GLU A 385 -23.15 11.63 20.53
C GLU A 385 -22.47 11.44 19.17
N VAL A 386 -21.95 10.23 18.91
CA VAL A 386 -21.28 9.94 17.63
C VAL A 386 -22.25 10.00 16.45
N LYS A 387 -23.50 9.57 16.61
CA LYS A 387 -24.55 9.75 15.58
C LYS A 387 -24.74 11.22 15.25
N ASN A 388 -24.87 12.07 16.28
CA ASN A 388 -25.05 13.50 16.12
C ASN A 388 -23.88 14.15 15.36
N ILE A 389 -22.63 13.78 15.71
CA ILE A 389 -21.41 14.23 15.03
C ILE A 389 -21.42 13.81 13.55
N VAL A 390 -21.71 12.52 13.26
CA VAL A 390 -21.71 12.01 11.87
C VAL A 390 -22.78 12.70 11.02
N TYR A 391 -23.99 12.92 11.55
CA TYR A 391 -25.05 13.61 10.81
C TYR A 391 -24.76 15.11 10.67
N ALA A 392 -24.21 15.77 11.67
CA ALA A 392 -23.76 17.16 11.56
C ALA A 392 -22.64 17.30 10.51
N TYR A 393 -21.67 16.40 10.51
CA TYR A 393 -20.61 16.36 9.49
C TYR A 393 -21.20 16.28 8.05
N ARG A 394 -22.19 15.41 7.84
CA ARG A 394 -22.85 15.29 6.53
C ARG A 394 -23.62 16.55 6.14
N ARG A 395 -24.31 17.19 7.10
CA ARG A 395 -25.01 18.48 6.85
C ARG A 395 -24.04 19.61 6.48
N ASN A 396 -22.83 19.60 7.08
CA ASN A 396 -21.81 20.61 6.83
C ASN A 396 -20.95 20.32 5.58
N ASN A 397 -21.17 19.17 4.92
CA ASN A 397 -20.46 18.77 3.70
C ASN A 397 -21.46 18.21 2.66
N PRO A 398 -22.45 19.00 2.20
CA PRO A 398 -23.49 18.51 1.29
C PRO A 398 -22.92 18.09 -0.06
N GLU A 399 -21.85 18.73 -0.53
CA GLU A 399 -21.21 18.39 -1.81
C GLU A 399 -20.55 17.00 -1.78
N LEU A 400 -20.02 16.58 -0.62
CA LEU A 400 -19.54 15.20 -0.45
C LEU A 400 -20.69 14.19 -0.52
N VAL A 401 -21.81 14.50 0.09
CA VAL A 401 -23.01 13.64 0.05
C VAL A 401 -23.53 13.53 -1.37
N GLU A 402 -23.58 14.64 -2.12
CA GLU A 402 -23.93 14.64 -3.54
C GLU A 402 -22.93 13.84 -4.38
N ALA A 403 -21.63 13.95 -4.09
CA ALA A 403 -20.61 13.17 -4.79
C ALA A 403 -20.77 11.64 -4.58
N TRP A 404 -21.27 11.21 -3.42
CA TRP A 404 -21.63 9.80 -3.23
C TRP A 404 -22.85 9.39 -4.09
N SER A 405 -23.86 10.24 -4.21
CA SER A 405 -25.00 9.99 -5.12
C SER A 405 -24.53 9.91 -6.58
N LYS A 406 -23.66 10.81 -7.02
CA LYS A 406 -23.04 10.74 -8.36
C LYS A 406 -22.21 9.47 -8.57
N ALA A 407 -21.61 8.93 -7.52
CA ALA A 407 -20.92 7.64 -7.59
C ALA A 407 -21.90 6.45 -7.76
N GLU A 408 -23.15 6.57 -7.30
CA GLU A 408 -24.22 5.59 -7.59
C GLU A 408 -24.65 5.66 -9.05
N GLU A 409 -24.83 6.86 -9.58
CA GLU A 409 -25.13 7.09 -11.00
C GLU A 409 -23.99 6.54 -11.89
N MET A 410 -22.72 6.71 -11.48
CA MET A 410 -21.57 6.14 -12.17
C MET A 410 -21.63 4.59 -12.20
N LEU A 411 -21.97 3.93 -11.10
CA LEU A 411 -22.14 2.47 -11.07
C LEU A 411 -23.26 2.02 -12.02
N THR A 412 -24.38 2.75 -11.99
CA THR A 412 -25.53 2.52 -12.88
C THR A 412 -25.12 2.68 -14.34
N ALA A 413 -24.40 3.75 -14.68
CA ALA A 413 -23.94 4.03 -16.04
C ALA A 413 -22.97 2.95 -16.55
N VAL A 414 -22.00 2.52 -15.74
CA VAL A 414 -21.09 1.43 -16.09
C VAL A 414 -21.88 0.13 -16.35
N MET A 415 -22.82 -0.22 -15.46
CA MET A 415 -23.63 -1.42 -15.58
C MET A 415 -24.54 -1.41 -16.81
N ASN A 416 -25.15 -0.26 -17.14
CA ASN A 416 -26.09 -0.11 -18.24
C ASN A 416 -25.43 0.30 -19.57
N ALA A 417 -24.08 0.36 -19.62
CA ALA A 417 -23.30 0.78 -20.79
C ALA A 417 -23.61 2.25 -21.25
N GLN A 418 -23.90 3.12 -20.30
CA GLN A 418 -24.20 4.53 -20.53
C GLN A 418 -22.94 5.39 -20.32
N ALA A 419 -22.84 6.50 -21.07
CA ALA A 419 -21.82 7.53 -20.85
C ALA A 419 -22.18 8.36 -19.62
N TYR A 420 -21.24 8.49 -18.69
CA TYR A 420 -21.40 9.33 -17.50
C TYR A 420 -20.04 9.88 -17.06
N LYS A 421 -20.04 11.07 -16.48
CA LYS A 421 -18.84 11.70 -15.93
C LYS A 421 -19.09 12.18 -14.51
N MET A 422 -18.13 12.03 -13.62
CA MET A 422 -18.21 12.55 -12.25
C MET A 422 -16.90 13.19 -11.79
N GLY A 423 -17.00 13.94 -10.70
CA GLY A 423 -15.89 14.71 -10.13
C GLY A 423 -15.73 16.09 -10.77
N ALA A 424 -14.78 16.88 -10.27
CA ALA A 424 -14.49 18.20 -10.79
C ALA A 424 -14.22 18.12 -12.30
N SER A 425 -14.91 18.97 -13.06
CA SER A 425 -14.84 19.00 -14.52
C SER A 425 -15.09 17.64 -15.22
N GLY A 426 -15.73 16.68 -14.52
CA GLY A 426 -16.01 15.35 -15.08
C GLY A 426 -14.77 14.49 -15.26
N ILE A 427 -13.81 14.60 -14.34
CA ILE A 427 -12.47 14.01 -14.42
C ILE A 427 -12.45 12.47 -14.51
N ILE A 428 -13.49 11.81 -14.00
CA ILE A 428 -13.67 10.36 -14.09
C ILE A 428 -14.84 10.09 -15.05
N SER A 429 -14.64 9.24 -16.05
CA SER A 429 -15.67 8.85 -17.01
C SER A 429 -15.99 7.35 -16.95
N SER A 430 -17.26 7.00 -17.22
CA SER A 430 -17.68 5.60 -17.33
C SER A 430 -17.11 4.97 -18.60
N VAL A 431 -16.68 3.71 -18.46
CA VAL A 431 -16.37 2.83 -19.61
C VAL A 431 -17.39 1.70 -19.59
N PRO A 432 -18.25 1.57 -20.63
CA PRO A 432 -19.33 0.61 -20.69
C PRO A 432 -18.91 -0.81 -20.30
N LYS A 433 -19.59 -1.40 -19.29
CA LYS A 433 -19.36 -2.76 -18.79
C LYS A 433 -17.96 -3.05 -18.24
N LYS A 434 -17.05 -2.06 -18.22
CA LYS A 434 -15.63 -2.27 -17.82
C LYS A 434 -15.27 -1.58 -16.51
N GLY A 435 -15.73 -0.34 -16.28
CA GLY A 435 -15.38 0.41 -15.08
C GLY A 435 -15.29 1.92 -15.31
N MET A 436 -14.33 2.57 -14.66
CA MET A 436 -14.16 4.01 -14.64
C MET A 436 -12.77 4.41 -15.17
N LEU A 437 -12.71 5.31 -16.14
CA LEU A 437 -11.48 5.81 -16.74
C LEU A 437 -10.99 7.03 -15.96
N LYS A 438 -9.71 7.03 -15.62
CA LYS A 438 -9.00 8.13 -14.95
C LYS A 438 -8.32 9.07 -15.95
N PRO A 439 -7.89 10.29 -15.53
CA PRO A 439 -7.21 11.25 -16.39
C PRO A 439 -5.90 10.71 -17.00
N ASN A 440 -5.18 9.83 -16.29
CA ASN A 440 -3.97 9.17 -16.79
C ASN A 440 -4.22 8.02 -17.79
N GLY A 441 -5.48 7.82 -18.23
CA GLY A 441 -5.85 6.75 -19.17
C GLY A 441 -6.02 5.36 -18.54
N MET A 442 -5.77 5.18 -17.24
CA MET A 442 -5.90 3.89 -16.58
C MET A 442 -7.33 3.62 -16.10
N LEU A 443 -7.76 2.37 -16.25
CA LEU A 443 -9.13 1.94 -15.94
C LEU A 443 -9.24 1.41 -14.50
N LEU A 444 -10.09 2.01 -13.67
CA LEU A 444 -10.55 1.41 -12.42
C LEU A 444 -11.61 0.35 -12.74
N GLY A 445 -11.18 -0.89 -12.87
CA GLY A 445 -12.02 -1.99 -13.34
C GLY A 445 -13.18 -2.34 -12.39
N LEU A 446 -14.33 -2.65 -12.98
CA LEU A 446 -15.53 -3.18 -12.33
C LEU A 446 -16.07 -4.37 -13.18
N PRO A 447 -15.26 -5.44 -13.34
CA PRO A 447 -15.61 -6.51 -14.23
C PRO A 447 -16.91 -7.18 -13.78
N ASN A 448 -17.83 -7.43 -14.74
CA ASN A 448 -19.13 -8.06 -14.50
C ASN A 448 -19.93 -7.37 -13.37
N LEU A 449 -19.96 -6.02 -13.39
CA LEU A 449 -20.72 -5.23 -12.41
C LEU A 449 -22.23 -5.56 -12.53
N ARG A 450 -22.84 -5.92 -11.42
CA ARG A 450 -24.24 -6.34 -11.31
C ARG A 450 -24.79 -6.09 -9.91
N ILE A 451 -26.12 -6.20 -9.77
CA ILE A 451 -26.80 -6.17 -8.47
C ILE A 451 -26.98 -7.61 -7.97
N LEU A 452 -26.56 -7.85 -6.74
CA LEU A 452 -26.72 -9.12 -6.03
C LEU A 452 -27.28 -8.88 -4.63
N LYS A 453 -28.03 -9.86 -4.10
CA LYS A 453 -28.40 -9.84 -2.68
C LYS A 453 -27.17 -10.17 -1.82
N ASN A 454 -26.88 -9.30 -0.87
CA ASN A 454 -25.83 -9.52 0.12
C ASN A 454 -26.27 -10.54 1.20
N LYS A 455 -25.42 -10.79 2.19
CA LYS A 455 -25.70 -11.73 3.28
C LYS A 455 -26.93 -11.36 4.12
N ASP A 456 -27.30 -10.09 4.14
CA ASP A 456 -28.44 -9.55 4.87
C ASP A 456 -29.72 -9.52 4.00
N GLY A 457 -29.67 -10.11 2.80
CA GLY A 457 -30.78 -10.14 1.83
C GLY A 457 -31.03 -8.83 1.09
N ARG A 458 -30.19 -7.79 1.30
CA ARG A 458 -30.31 -6.49 0.65
C ARG A 458 -29.64 -6.49 -0.72
N GLU A 459 -30.25 -5.87 -1.70
CA GLU A 459 -29.63 -5.61 -3.00
C GLU A 459 -28.40 -4.70 -2.86
N SER A 460 -27.31 -5.08 -3.49
CA SER A 460 -26.04 -4.37 -3.45
C SER A 460 -25.29 -4.57 -4.75
N TRP A 461 -24.56 -3.54 -5.17
CA TRP A 461 -23.64 -3.63 -6.29
C TRP A 461 -22.53 -4.63 -5.97
N ALA A 462 -22.16 -5.44 -6.94
CA ALA A 462 -21.03 -6.38 -6.84
C ALA A 462 -20.30 -6.50 -8.18
N TYR A 463 -19.01 -6.69 -8.13
CA TYR A 463 -18.17 -6.96 -9.29
C TYR A 463 -17.26 -8.17 -9.02
N ASP A 464 -16.74 -8.79 -10.07
CA ASP A 464 -15.91 -9.97 -9.93
C ASP A 464 -14.48 -9.60 -9.50
N LYS A 465 -13.96 -10.34 -8.53
CA LYS A 465 -12.61 -10.18 -8.01
C LYS A 465 -11.98 -11.54 -7.70
N LYS A 466 -10.71 -11.67 -8.05
CA LYS A 466 -9.93 -12.87 -7.75
C LYS A 466 -9.51 -12.89 -6.28
N LEU A 467 -9.80 -14.01 -5.63
CA LEU A 467 -9.29 -14.33 -4.29
C LEU A 467 -8.63 -15.72 -4.33
N GLY A 468 -7.30 -15.75 -4.28
CA GLY A 468 -6.55 -16.97 -4.49
C GLY A 468 -6.75 -17.51 -5.91
N ARG A 469 -7.35 -18.71 -6.02
CA ARG A 469 -7.66 -19.37 -7.31
C ARG A 469 -9.13 -19.19 -7.76
N LYS A 470 -9.96 -18.53 -6.94
CA LYS A 470 -11.40 -18.37 -7.21
C LYS A 470 -11.71 -16.93 -7.59
N ILE A 471 -12.69 -16.74 -8.44
CA ILE A 471 -13.33 -15.46 -8.68
C ILE A 471 -14.56 -15.40 -7.78
N ILE A 472 -14.69 -14.33 -7.00
CA ILE A 472 -15.79 -14.12 -6.07
C ILE A 472 -16.40 -12.73 -6.29
N PRO A 473 -17.69 -12.55 -5.99
CA PRO A 473 -18.28 -11.22 -5.98
C PRO A 473 -17.73 -10.39 -4.83
N GLU A 474 -17.19 -9.22 -5.14
CA GLU A 474 -16.81 -8.17 -4.18
C GLU A 474 -17.89 -7.12 -4.17
N TYR A 475 -18.51 -6.89 -3.01
CA TYR A 475 -19.57 -5.89 -2.85
C TYR A 475 -18.98 -4.47 -2.80
N ILE A 476 -19.64 -3.56 -3.51
CA ILE A 476 -19.28 -2.15 -3.58
C ILE A 476 -20.54 -1.30 -3.36
N HIS A 477 -20.36 -0.13 -2.80
CA HIS A 477 -21.41 0.86 -2.58
C HIS A 477 -20.93 2.25 -3.00
N PRO A 478 -21.81 3.25 -3.20
CA PRO A 478 -21.45 4.55 -3.74
C PRO A 478 -20.26 5.22 -3.03
N ALA A 479 -20.26 5.30 -1.71
CA ALA A 479 -19.17 5.91 -0.97
C ALA A 479 -17.84 5.12 -1.09
N LYS A 480 -17.87 3.79 -1.24
CA LYS A 480 -16.67 2.98 -1.52
C LYS A 480 -16.17 3.20 -2.95
N THR A 481 -17.07 3.48 -3.89
CA THR A 481 -16.72 3.86 -5.27
C THR A 481 -16.02 5.22 -5.27
N PHE A 482 -16.58 6.20 -4.58
CA PHE A 482 -15.94 7.50 -4.34
C PHE A 482 -14.55 7.33 -3.73
N GLN A 483 -14.42 6.54 -2.65
CA GLN A 483 -13.13 6.23 -2.03
C GLN A 483 -12.11 5.69 -3.03
N ARG A 484 -12.50 4.76 -3.89
CA ARG A 484 -11.60 4.19 -4.92
C ARG A 484 -11.10 5.27 -5.88
N CYS A 485 -11.97 6.18 -6.31
CA CYS A 485 -11.59 7.30 -7.16
C CYS A 485 -10.58 8.21 -6.44
N ILE A 486 -10.88 8.67 -5.23
CA ILE A 486 -10.00 9.58 -4.48
C ILE A 486 -8.63 8.94 -4.20
N GLN A 487 -8.61 7.70 -3.74
CA GLN A 487 -7.36 7.00 -3.45
C GLN A 487 -6.52 6.73 -4.71
N SER A 488 -7.18 6.51 -5.82
CA SER A 488 -6.49 6.30 -7.10
C SER A 488 -5.97 7.59 -7.69
N LEU A 489 -6.71 8.70 -7.58
CA LEU A 489 -6.24 10.03 -7.97
C LEU A 489 -5.08 10.50 -7.08
N ALA A 490 -5.11 10.22 -5.77
CA ALA A 490 -3.98 10.50 -4.88
C ALA A 490 -2.70 9.75 -5.32
N ARG A 491 -2.86 8.51 -5.77
CA ARG A 491 -1.75 7.74 -6.37
C ARG A 491 -1.24 8.38 -7.66
N ASP A 492 -2.10 8.95 -8.47
CA ASP A 492 -1.69 9.61 -9.71
C ASP A 492 -0.92 10.91 -9.42
N VAL A 493 -1.38 11.72 -8.45
CA VAL A 493 -0.65 12.91 -7.98
C VAL A 493 0.76 12.55 -7.51
N ILE A 494 0.89 11.58 -6.59
CA ILE A 494 2.22 11.18 -6.10
C ILE A 494 3.07 10.53 -7.20
N GLY A 495 2.45 9.87 -8.18
CA GLY A 495 3.13 9.31 -9.34
C GLY A 495 3.79 10.38 -10.21
N GLU A 496 3.08 11.46 -10.52
CA GLU A 496 3.63 12.59 -11.30
C GLU A 496 4.74 13.31 -10.52
N HIS A 497 4.57 13.48 -9.20
CA HIS A 497 5.63 14.03 -8.34
C HIS A 497 6.86 13.13 -8.30
N LEU A 498 6.67 11.80 -8.21
CA LEU A 498 7.77 10.84 -8.27
C LEU A 498 8.58 10.97 -9.57
N ILE A 499 7.91 11.09 -10.71
CA ILE A 499 8.58 11.29 -12.01
C ILE A 499 9.34 12.62 -12.01
N SER A 500 8.72 13.69 -11.54
CA SER A 500 9.32 15.03 -11.51
C SER A 500 10.56 15.07 -10.63
N VAL A 501 10.48 14.52 -9.41
CA VAL A 501 11.62 14.45 -8.47
C VAL A 501 12.73 13.56 -9.01
N ALA A 502 12.37 12.40 -9.59
CA ALA A 502 13.34 11.46 -10.17
C ALA A 502 14.07 12.01 -11.41
N GLY A 503 13.59 13.10 -11.99
CA GLY A 503 14.28 13.83 -13.08
C GLY A 503 15.59 14.50 -12.64
N LYS A 504 15.75 14.81 -11.33
CA LYS A 504 16.94 15.46 -10.80
C LYS A 504 17.59 14.72 -9.62
N PHE A 505 16.80 14.10 -8.76
CA PHE A 505 17.27 13.42 -7.54
C PHE A 505 16.85 11.95 -7.49
N LYS A 506 17.68 11.12 -6.85
CA LYS A 506 17.41 9.68 -6.75
C LYS A 506 16.33 9.40 -5.71
N VAL A 507 15.11 9.08 -6.17
CA VAL A 507 14.04 8.56 -5.30
C VAL A 507 14.31 7.07 -5.05
N VAL A 508 14.42 6.69 -3.79
CA VAL A 508 14.79 5.34 -3.35
C VAL A 508 13.63 4.53 -2.79
N MET A 509 12.53 5.21 -2.44
CA MET A 509 11.34 4.59 -1.89
C MET A 509 10.13 5.53 -2.01
N THR A 510 8.94 4.97 -2.20
CA THR A 510 7.67 5.68 -1.98
C THR A 510 6.83 4.94 -0.95
N VAL A 511 6.18 5.67 -0.04
CA VAL A 511 5.33 5.12 1.03
C VAL A 511 4.01 5.89 1.05
N HIS A 512 2.96 5.30 0.46
CA HIS A 512 1.67 5.96 0.26
C HIS A 512 1.80 7.27 -0.54
N ASP A 513 1.73 8.40 0.13
CA ASP A 513 1.84 9.77 -0.36
C ASP A 513 3.18 10.45 -0.01
N GLU A 514 4.17 9.64 0.39
CA GLU A 514 5.52 10.05 0.78
C GLU A 514 6.56 9.61 -0.24
N LEU A 515 7.54 10.47 -0.52
CA LEU A 515 8.75 10.15 -1.28
C LEU A 515 9.98 10.21 -0.36
N VAL A 516 10.87 9.24 -0.53
CA VAL A 516 12.18 9.19 0.14
C VAL A 516 13.28 9.29 -0.89
N ILE A 517 14.13 10.28 -0.74
CA ILE A 517 15.17 10.66 -1.67
C ILE A 517 16.54 10.50 -1.01
N VAL A 518 17.54 10.05 -1.73
CA VAL A 518 18.95 10.11 -1.31
C VAL A 518 19.60 11.30 -1.98
N CYS A 519 20.17 12.20 -1.16
CA CYS A 519 20.78 13.44 -1.61
C CYS A 519 22.19 13.58 -1.00
N PRO A 520 23.23 14.02 -1.76
CA PRO A 520 24.53 14.37 -1.20
C PRO A 520 24.43 15.45 -0.13
N ASP A 521 25.27 15.38 0.92
CA ASP A 521 25.24 16.32 2.05
C ASP A 521 25.37 17.79 1.61
N ASN A 522 26.15 18.07 0.57
CA ASN A 522 26.39 19.41 0.04
C ASN A 522 25.29 19.92 -0.89
N ASP A 523 24.27 19.14 -1.20
CA ASP A 523 23.18 19.51 -2.13
C ASP A 523 21.78 19.42 -1.46
N VAL A 524 21.75 19.27 -0.13
CA VAL A 524 20.50 19.02 0.62
C VAL A 524 19.52 20.19 0.50
N ASP A 525 19.98 21.43 0.63
CA ASP A 525 19.10 22.61 0.57
C ASP A 525 18.44 22.74 -0.80
N ASN A 526 19.22 22.57 -1.88
CA ASN A 526 18.71 22.57 -3.26
C ASN A 526 17.74 21.38 -3.49
N CYS A 527 18.04 20.21 -2.90
CA CYS A 527 17.14 19.06 -2.97
C CYS A 527 15.79 19.35 -2.28
N VAL A 528 15.84 19.91 -1.07
CA VAL A 528 14.62 20.26 -0.30
C VAL A 528 13.77 21.28 -1.07
N GLU A 529 14.37 22.34 -1.61
CA GLU A 529 13.67 23.35 -2.39
C GLU A 529 13.03 22.74 -3.66
N TYR A 530 13.81 21.96 -4.41
CA TYR A 530 13.33 21.32 -5.63
C TYR A 530 12.21 20.32 -5.36
N VAL A 531 12.37 19.45 -4.35
CA VAL A 531 11.35 18.47 -3.96
C VAL A 531 10.08 19.17 -3.48
N LYS A 532 10.20 20.22 -2.66
CA LYS A 532 9.05 21.02 -2.22
C LYS A 532 8.30 21.61 -3.41
N LYS A 533 9.00 22.17 -4.37
CA LYS A 533 8.40 22.68 -5.61
C LYS A 533 7.64 21.59 -6.36
N CYS A 534 8.27 20.43 -6.59
CA CYS A 534 7.60 19.30 -7.26
C CYS A 534 6.34 18.83 -6.50
N MET A 535 6.46 18.66 -5.17
CA MET A 535 5.37 18.13 -4.32
C MET A 535 4.20 19.11 -4.13
N THR A 536 4.40 20.40 -4.41
CA THR A 536 3.35 21.43 -4.32
C THR A 536 2.82 21.89 -5.68
N THR A 537 3.37 21.36 -6.78
CA THR A 537 2.86 21.63 -8.13
C THR A 537 1.72 20.65 -8.45
N ALA A 538 0.54 21.18 -8.71
CA ALA A 538 -0.61 20.35 -9.08
C ALA A 538 -0.44 19.79 -10.50
N PRO A 539 -0.86 18.53 -10.73
CA PRO A 539 -0.98 17.97 -12.08
C PRO A 539 -1.89 18.79 -13.00
N THR A 540 -1.65 18.73 -14.31
CA THR A 540 -2.43 19.48 -15.32
C THR A 540 -3.92 19.14 -15.33
N TRP A 541 -4.29 17.94 -14.90
CA TRP A 541 -5.69 17.53 -14.80
C TRP A 541 -6.40 18.04 -13.53
N CYS A 542 -5.68 18.71 -12.60
CA CYS A 542 -6.22 19.30 -11.36
C CYS A 542 -5.45 20.56 -10.95
N GLU A 543 -5.18 21.48 -11.88
CA GLU A 543 -4.33 22.68 -11.67
C GLU A 543 -4.76 23.55 -10.49
N ASP A 544 -6.05 23.58 -10.17
CA ASP A 544 -6.63 24.35 -9.08
C ASP A 544 -6.64 23.61 -7.72
N LEU A 545 -6.17 22.34 -7.67
CA LEU A 545 -6.04 21.57 -6.43
C LEU A 545 -4.93 22.17 -5.54
N PRO A 546 -5.25 22.67 -4.34
CA PRO A 546 -4.23 23.20 -3.44
C PRO A 546 -3.44 22.06 -2.83
N LEU A 547 -2.15 21.98 -3.14
CA LEU A 547 -1.22 21.00 -2.59
C LEU A 547 -0.30 21.63 -1.55
N ALA A 548 0.09 20.84 -0.55
CA ALA A 548 1.13 21.17 0.41
C ALA A 548 1.86 19.88 0.80
N CYS A 549 3.10 20.03 1.26
CA CYS A 549 3.89 18.91 1.76
C CYS A 549 4.64 19.28 3.03
N GLU A 550 4.87 18.29 3.88
CA GLU A 550 5.84 18.35 4.96
C GLU A 550 7.13 17.72 4.44
N ILE A 551 8.28 18.38 4.69
CA ILE A 551 9.57 17.92 4.21
C ILE A 551 10.62 18.07 5.31
N GLY A 552 11.46 17.04 5.47
CA GLY A 552 12.58 17.04 6.38
C GLY A 552 13.74 16.19 5.84
N TYR A 553 14.88 16.25 6.51
CA TYR A 553 16.02 15.43 6.14
C TYR A 553 16.86 15.04 7.37
N ALA A 554 17.48 13.87 7.31
CA ALA A 554 18.38 13.35 8.34
C ALA A 554 19.26 12.21 7.80
N ASP A 555 20.12 11.69 8.67
CA ASP A 555 20.95 10.51 8.36
C ASP A 555 20.14 9.21 8.28
N ASN A 556 18.94 9.19 8.85
CA ASN A 556 18.05 8.02 8.85
C ASN A 556 16.59 8.41 8.61
N TYR A 557 15.79 7.43 8.23
CA TYR A 557 14.39 7.62 7.82
C TYR A 557 13.46 8.06 8.96
N MET A 558 13.76 7.70 10.21
CA MET A 558 12.91 8.09 11.34
C MET A 558 13.06 9.57 11.68
N ASP A 559 14.29 10.06 11.70
CA ASP A 559 14.61 11.42 12.13
C ASP A 559 14.44 12.45 10.99
N ALA A 560 14.27 12.00 9.74
CA ALA A 560 13.98 12.84 8.57
C ALA A 560 12.51 13.30 8.50
N LYS A 561 11.66 12.90 9.47
CA LYS A 561 10.22 13.21 9.45
C LYS A 561 9.74 13.73 10.79
#